data_7e1df37aa4ae1a42eea902503ca025d2
#
_entry.id   7e1df37aa4ae1a42eea902503ca025d2
#
_cell.length_a   1.000
_cell.length_b   1.000
_cell.length_c   1.000
_cell.angle_alpha   90.00
_cell.angle_beta   90.00
_cell.angle_gamma   90.00
#
_symmetry.space_group_name_H-M   'P 1'
#
loop_
_entity.id
_entity.type
_entity.pdbx_description
1 polymer ?
#
loop_
_entity_poly.entity_id
_entity_poly.type
_entity_poly.pdbx_seq_one_letter_code
_entity_poly.pdbx_strand_id
1 'polypeptide(L)'
;RRPNRAKLGRPRVVMAGKGRNVTPDIERIFRRVIEERLLKEKHPSIPDAYAAGLNLLRAVLTELPTSELPTLGQFRYFYGREYHFTDTLPCRVSAVDFAKDFRPLSSTSTTEALGPGYRYQIDATIADIYLVSEHDRSLIVGRPVVYMVIDVFSRMVVGMYVGFEGPSWVSAMVALANTVADKVEYCRQYSVEIDASDWPVKGLPDVVLADKGELNGTKVEAFSQAFGVRIENAPARRGDAKGIVERYFRTVQERFKPYASGVVEDTTSRKRGGHDYRLDASLTLPEFTQIIIAGILYHNNFHTLSKYDRTSGMPGDLPAIPVMLWNWGLANLTGRLRTAPEELVRINLLPHESATVSELGIRLFGCFYTCQEA
;
A
#
# COMPACT_ATOMS: atom_id res chain seq x y z
N ARG A 1 31.64 -36.56 6.84
CA ARG A 1 31.14 -37.03 8.18
C ARG A 1 32.12 -36.52 9.24
N ARG A 2 31.71 -35.54 10.08
CA ARG A 2 32.50 -35.13 11.25
C ARG A 2 32.30 -36.18 12.35
N PRO A 3 33.37 -36.63 13.02
CA PRO A 3 33.24 -37.61 14.11
C PRO A 3 32.45 -37.01 15.27
N ASN A 4 31.73 -37.87 16.00
CA ASN A 4 30.92 -37.56 17.19
C ASN A 4 31.64 -36.52 18.09
N ARG A 5 31.18 -35.25 18.04
CA ARG A 5 31.57 -34.29 19.08
C ARG A 5 30.75 -34.67 20.32
N ALA A 6 31.46 -35.05 21.39
CA ALA A 6 30.91 -35.14 22.73
C ALA A 6 30.10 -33.86 23.01
N LYS A 7 28.88 -33.99 23.50
CA LYS A 7 28.02 -32.85 23.82
C LYS A 7 28.76 -31.97 24.80
N LEU A 8 29.24 -30.79 24.35
CA LEU A 8 29.81 -29.76 25.18
C LEU A 8 28.66 -29.13 25.98
N GLY A 9 28.57 -29.38 27.25
CA GLY A 9 27.60 -28.83 28.19
C GLY A 9 27.76 -29.44 29.57
N ARG A 10 27.31 -28.72 30.61
CA ARG A 10 27.31 -29.21 31.99
C ARG A 10 26.55 -30.56 32.03
N PRO A 11 27.20 -31.64 32.52
CA PRO A 11 26.51 -32.93 32.63
C PRO A 11 25.25 -32.76 33.47
N ARG A 12 24.15 -33.37 33.06
CA ARG A 12 22.88 -33.27 33.77
C ARG A 12 23.03 -34.05 35.07
N VAL A 13 23.04 -33.32 36.17
CA VAL A 13 22.89 -33.93 37.49
C VAL A 13 21.42 -34.31 37.64
N VAL A 14 21.11 -35.59 37.59
CA VAL A 14 19.75 -36.08 37.81
C VAL A 14 19.46 -35.88 39.31
N MET A 15 18.76 -34.78 39.61
CA MET A 15 18.13 -34.62 40.94
C MET A 15 16.82 -35.41 40.93
N ALA A 16 16.61 -36.24 41.91
CA ALA A 16 15.35 -36.95 42.15
C ALA A 16 14.15 -35.97 42.07
N GLY A 17 13.17 -36.26 41.25
CA GLY A 17 11.96 -35.44 41.11
C GLY A 17 11.97 -34.37 40.03
N LYS A 18 13.02 -34.23 39.21
CA LYS A 18 13.08 -33.19 38.16
C LYS A 18 13.13 -33.74 36.71
N GLY A 19 12.10 -34.41 36.31
CA GLY A 19 11.85 -34.80 34.93
C GLY A 19 12.80 -35.88 34.37
N ARG A 20 12.40 -36.49 33.27
CA ARG A 20 13.10 -37.59 32.59
C ARG A 20 13.95 -37.07 31.39
N ASN A 21 14.94 -37.87 30.96
CA ASN A 21 15.56 -37.66 29.66
C ASN A 21 14.55 -37.87 28.55
N VAL A 22 14.56 -37.00 27.53
CA VAL A 22 13.69 -37.15 26.37
C VAL A 22 14.24 -38.35 25.56
N THR A 23 13.47 -39.43 25.55
CA THR A 23 13.75 -40.67 24.79
C THR A 23 13.14 -40.57 23.40
N PRO A 24 13.55 -41.41 22.41
CA PRO A 24 12.94 -41.43 21.10
C PRO A 24 11.40 -41.59 21.09
N ASP A 25 10.86 -42.34 22.07
CA ASP A 25 9.39 -42.50 22.20
C ASP A 25 8.72 -41.22 22.65
N ILE A 26 9.33 -40.48 23.57
CA ILE A 26 8.86 -39.15 23.99
C ILE A 26 8.96 -38.17 22.84
N GLU A 27 10.07 -38.18 22.07
CA GLU A 27 10.21 -37.35 20.88
C GLU A 27 9.15 -37.64 19.84
N ARG A 28 8.76 -38.92 19.65
CA ARG A 28 7.69 -39.30 18.70
C ARG A 28 6.34 -38.70 19.14
N ILE A 29 6.02 -38.73 20.43
CA ILE A 29 4.81 -38.13 20.95
C ILE A 29 4.87 -36.59 20.84
N PHE A 30 6.01 -35.98 21.12
CA PHE A 30 6.20 -34.55 20.95
C PHE A 30 5.98 -34.12 19.48
N ARG A 31 6.57 -34.82 18.51
CA ARG A 31 6.34 -34.58 17.08
C ARG A 31 4.86 -34.64 16.72
N ARG A 32 4.20 -35.74 17.13
CA ARG A 32 2.78 -35.92 16.88
C ARG A 32 1.94 -34.74 17.41
N VAL A 33 2.18 -34.31 18.63
CA VAL A 33 1.44 -33.19 19.24
C VAL A 33 1.74 -31.88 18.54
N ILE A 34 2.98 -31.64 18.17
CA ILE A 34 3.38 -30.42 17.44
C ILE A 34 2.69 -30.40 16.08
N GLU A 35 2.79 -31.46 15.30
CA GLU A 35 2.22 -31.57 13.95
C GLU A 35 0.70 -31.51 13.95
N GLU A 36 0.04 -32.22 14.88
CA GLU A 36 -1.42 -32.26 14.96
C GLU A 36 -2.04 -30.99 15.54
N ARG A 37 -1.32 -30.22 16.39
CA ARG A 37 -1.90 -29.11 17.14
C ARG A 37 -1.21 -27.77 16.93
N LEU A 38 0.13 -27.70 16.88
CA LEU A 38 0.85 -26.43 16.76
C LEU A 38 1.09 -25.98 15.32
N LEU A 39 1.17 -26.92 14.38
CA LEU A 39 1.35 -26.60 12.95
C LEU A 39 0.01 -26.45 12.23
N LYS A 40 -0.84 -25.57 12.75
CA LYS A 40 -2.14 -25.22 12.15
C LYS A 40 -2.37 -23.73 12.26
N GLU A 41 -3.18 -23.18 11.38
CA GLU A 41 -3.55 -21.75 11.38
C GLU A 41 -4.20 -21.36 12.73
N LYS A 42 -5.13 -22.17 13.22
CA LYS A 42 -5.67 -22.03 14.57
C LYS A 42 -4.99 -23.05 15.47
N HIS A 43 -4.06 -22.60 16.27
CA HIS A 43 -3.30 -23.46 17.17
C HIS A 43 -3.42 -23.01 18.63
N PRO A 44 -3.40 -23.95 19.59
CA PRO A 44 -3.35 -23.65 21.01
C PRO A 44 -2.00 -23.04 21.40
N SER A 45 -1.88 -22.54 22.62
CA SER A 45 -0.60 -22.13 23.16
C SER A 45 0.37 -23.33 23.33
N ILE A 46 1.68 -23.04 23.38
CA ILE A 46 2.69 -24.09 23.62
C ILE A 46 2.42 -24.84 24.95
N PRO A 47 2.05 -24.18 26.06
CA PRO A 47 1.67 -24.89 27.29
C PRO A 47 0.48 -25.82 27.11
N ASP A 48 -0.56 -25.42 26.38
CA ASP A 48 -1.74 -26.25 26.15
C ASP A 48 -1.43 -27.48 25.28
N ALA A 49 -0.61 -27.29 24.25
CA ALA A 49 -0.11 -28.37 23.41
C ALA A 49 0.74 -29.36 24.23
N TYR A 50 1.59 -28.86 25.13
CA TYR A 50 2.37 -29.66 26.04
C TYR A 50 1.46 -30.45 27.00
N ALA A 51 0.42 -29.85 27.59
CA ALA A 51 -0.55 -30.52 28.44
C ALA A 51 -1.24 -31.68 27.70
N ALA A 52 -1.64 -31.46 26.44
CA ALA A 52 -2.17 -32.52 25.59
C ALA A 52 -1.14 -33.64 25.33
N GLY A 53 0.13 -33.28 25.16
CA GLY A 53 1.23 -34.25 25.03
C GLY A 53 1.43 -35.09 26.28
N LEU A 54 1.32 -34.50 27.46
CA LEU A 54 1.37 -35.25 28.73
C LEU A 54 0.23 -36.27 28.86
N ASN A 55 -0.98 -35.90 28.43
CA ASN A 55 -2.12 -36.83 28.44
C ASN A 55 -1.88 -38.03 27.50
N LEU A 56 -1.31 -37.78 26.32
CA LEU A 56 -0.92 -38.86 25.40
C LEU A 56 0.21 -39.72 25.97
N LEU A 57 1.19 -39.13 26.63
CA LEU A 57 2.28 -39.86 27.29
C LEU A 57 1.74 -40.79 28.39
N ARG A 58 0.81 -40.31 29.21
CA ARG A 58 0.17 -41.09 30.25
C ARG A 58 -0.66 -42.25 29.68
N ALA A 59 -1.33 -42.05 28.55
CA ALA A 59 -2.11 -43.07 27.88
C ALA A 59 -1.23 -44.18 27.26
N VAL A 60 -0.05 -43.81 26.76
CA VAL A 60 0.87 -44.76 26.08
C VAL A 60 1.82 -45.45 27.08
N LEU A 61 2.24 -44.72 28.10
CA LEU A 61 3.22 -45.14 29.10
C LEU A 61 2.53 -45.17 30.47
N THR A 62 1.63 -46.11 30.69
CA THR A 62 0.73 -46.21 31.84
C THR A 62 1.44 -46.34 33.19
N GLU A 63 2.72 -46.72 33.21
CA GLU A 63 3.48 -46.96 34.47
C GLU A 63 4.43 -45.79 34.85
N LEU A 64 4.38 -44.64 34.15
CA LEU A 64 5.27 -43.52 34.43
C LEU A 64 4.78 -42.70 35.65
N PRO A 65 5.58 -42.63 36.73
CA PRO A 65 5.30 -41.72 37.83
C PRO A 65 5.34 -40.26 37.37
N THR A 66 4.50 -39.41 37.96
CA THR A 66 4.37 -37.99 37.61
C THR A 66 5.72 -37.22 37.69
N SER A 67 6.62 -37.67 38.59
CA SER A 67 7.97 -37.10 38.74
C SER A 67 8.90 -37.35 37.56
N GLU A 68 8.62 -38.35 36.73
CA GLU A 68 9.42 -38.72 35.56
C GLU A 68 8.87 -38.18 34.23
N LEU A 69 7.78 -37.43 34.27
CA LEU A 69 7.25 -36.81 33.06
C LEU A 69 8.21 -35.72 32.52
N PRO A 70 8.34 -35.59 31.18
CA PRO A 70 9.15 -34.53 30.60
C PRO A 70 8.61 -33.15 30.98
N THR A 71 9.45 -32.17 31.15
CA THR A 71 9.06 -30.80 31.51
C THR A 71 8.66 -29.95 30.30
N LEU A 72 7.88 -28.89 30.54
CA LEU A 72 7.54 -27.90 29.51
C LEU A 72 8.80 -27.29 28.86
N GLY A 73 9.89 -27.08 29.64
CA GLY A 73 11.16 -26.61 29.14
C GLY A 73 11.79 -27.56 28.12
N GLN A 74 11.69 -28.88 28.35
CA GLN A 74 12.16 -29.88 27.39
C GLN A 74 11.32 -29.91 26.11
N PHE A 75 9.99 -29.74 26.23
CA PHE A 75 9.10 -29.64 25.07
C PHE A 75 9.43 -28.38 24.22
N ARG A 76 9.59 -27.22 24.88
CA ARG A 76 10.00 -25.98 24.18
C ARG A 76 11.35 -26.10 23.50
N TYR A 77 12.32 -26.72 24.17
CA TYR A 77 13.65 -26.95 23.60
C TYR A 77 13.58 -27.88 22.38
N PHE A 78 12.80 -28.97 22.48
CA PHE A 78 12.59 -29.89 21.37
C PHE A 78 11.93 -29.18 20.19
N TYR A 79 10.87 -28.39 20.46
CA TYR A 79 10.18 -27.62 19.43
C TYR A 79 11.12 -26.64 18.72
N GLY A 80 11.90 -25.84 19.44
CA GLY A 80 12.84 -24.89 18.84
C GLY A 80 14.04 -25.52 18.14
N ARG A 81 14.40 -26.78 18.51
CA ARG A 81 15.49 -27.54 17.86
C ARG A 81 15.07 -28.15 16.54
N GLU A 82 13.89 -28.75 16.50
CA GLU A 82 13.42 -29.58 15.37
C GLU A 82 12.58 -28.78 14.36
N TYR A 83 11.90 -27.72 14.80
CA TYR A 83 10.96 -26.96 13.98
C TYR A 83 11.43 -25.52 13.85
N HIS A 84 12.07 -25.19 12.70
CA HIS A 84 12.49 -23.83 12.43
C HIS A 84 11.29 -22.93 12.07
N PHE A 85 11.38 -21.68 12.45
CA PHE A 85 10.31 -20.70 12.23
C PHE A 85 9.93 -20.58 10.75
N THR A 86 10.91 -20.56 9.85
CA THR A 86 10.71 -20.48 8.41
C THR A 86 9.91 -21.64 7.85
N ASP A 87 10.13 -22.86 8.38
CA ASP A 87 9.51 -24.08 7.87
C ASP A 87 8.09 -24.29 8.46
N THR A 88 7.85 -23.77 9.65
CA THR A 88 6.56 -23.89 10.35
C THR A 88 5.58 -22.79 10.02
N LEU A 89 6.08 -21.63 9.58
CA LEU A 89 5.28 -20.45 9.29
C LEU A 89 4.18 -20.69 8.24
N PRO A 90 4.44 -21.38 7.09
CA PRO A 90 3.40 -21.65 6.09
C PRO A 90 2.23 -22.50 6.63
N CYS A 91 2.47 -23.30 7.66
CA CYS A 91 1.43 -24.14 8.28
C CYS A 91 0.59 -23.37 9.32
N ARG A 92 1.12 -22.24 9.85
CA ARG A 92 0.54 -21.49 10.97
C ARG A 92 -0.17 -20.22 10.54
N VAL A 93 0.04 -19.79 9.30
CA VAL A 93 -0.51 -18.56 8.72
C VAL A 93 -1.34 -18.94 7.49
N SER A 94 -2.41 -18.20 7.22
CA SER A 94 -3.18 -18.43 5.99
C SER A 94 -2.30 -18.22 4.76
N ALA A 95 -2.58 -18.93 3.67
CA ALA A 95 -1.84 -18.76 2.41
C ALA A 95 -1.84 -17.30 1.92
N VAL A 96 -2.91 -16.56 2.24
CA VAL A 96 -3.07 -15.15 1.90
C VAL A 96 -2.15 -14.27 2.75
N ASP A 97 -2.13 -14.47 4.08
CA ASP A 97 -1.28 -13.69 4.98
C ASP A 97 0.19 -14.04 4.77
N PHE A 98 0.50 -15.30 4.49
CA PHE A 98 1.86 -15.71 4.12
C PHE A 98 2.33 -15.00 2.85
N ALA A 99 1.51 -14.95 1.82
CA ALA A 99 1.84 -14.26 0.57
C ALA A 99 1.98 -12.75 0.74
N LYS A 100 1.25 -12.16 1.70
CA LYS A 100 1.27 -10.73 2.01
C LYS A 100 2.49 -10.32 2.84
N ASP A 101 2.74 -11.03 3.96
CA ASP A 101 3.63 -10.53 5.01
C ASP A 101 4.96 -11.30 5.12
N PHE A 102 5.03 -12.53 4.60
CA PHE A 102 6.16 -13.43 4.85
C PHE A 102 6.86 -13.96 3.59
N ARG A 103 6.25 -13.79 2.43
CA ARG A 103 6.85 -14.23 1.17
C ARG A 103 8.16 -13.49 0.90
N PRO A 104 9.26 -14.18 0.55
CA PRO A 104 10.45 -13.51 0.08
C PRO A 104 10.17 -12.67 -1.17
N LEU A 105 10.53 -11.40 -1.14
CA LEU A 105 10.48 -10.53 -2.31
C LEU A 105 11.76 -10.73 -3.12
N SER A 106 11.63 -11.33 -4.31
CA SER A 106 12.76 -11.63 -5.18
C SER A 106 13.20 -10.45 -6.06
N SER A 107 12.35 -9.41 -6.18
CA SER A 107 12.67 -8.18 -6.92
C SER A 107 11.94 -6.98 -6.33
N THR A 108 12.38 -5.77 -6.68
CA THR A 108 11.67 -4.53 -6.34
C THR A 108 10.81 -4.09 -7.53
N SER A 109 9.74 -3.34 -7.26
CA SER A 109 8.89 -2.78 -8.31
C SER A 109 9.66 -1.87 -9.28
N THR A 110 10.83 -1.35 -8.88
CA THR A 110 11.70 -0.51 -9.71
C THR A 110 12.38 -1.31 -10.82
N THR A 111 12.77 -2.57 -10.56
CA THR A 111 13.44 -3.42 -11.56
C THR A 111 12.58 -3.74 -12.78
N GLU A 112 11.27 -3.62 -12.67
CA GLU A 112 10.33 -3.81 -13.77
C GLU A 112 10.11 -2.54 -14.60
N ALA A 113 10.49 -1.36 -14.09
CA ALA A 113 10.26 -0.09 -14.78
C ALA A 113 11.45 0.27 -15.68
N LEU A 114 11.25 0.20 -16.99
CA LEU A 114 12.28 0.45 -18.00
C LEU A 114 12.68 1.92 -18.14
N GLY A 115 11.92 2.85 -17.56
CA GLY A 115 12.16 4.29 -17.60
C GLY A 115 10.92 5.09 -17.20
N PRO A 116 11.02 6.43 -17.23
CA PRO A 116 9.87 7.31 -16.96
C PRO A 116 8.70 7.04 -17.90
N GLY A 117 7.48 7.00 -17.36
CA GLY A 117 6.27 6.71 -18.14
C GLY A 117 6.07 5.24 -18.49
N TYR A 118 6.95 4.34 -18.09
CA TYR A 118 6.70 2.90 -18.30
C TYR A 118 5.51 2.41 -17.46
N ARG A 119 5.46 2.76 -16.18
CA ARG A 119 4.38 2.36 -15.27
C ARG A 119 4.05 3.47 -14.28
N TYR A 120 2.76 3.82 -14.21
CA TYR A 120 2.24 4.66 -13.13
C TYR A 120 1.46 3.81 -12.14
N GLN A 121 1.58 4.13 -10.86
CA GLN A 121 0.72 3.62 -9.80
C GLN A 121 -0.30 4.70 -9.44
N ILE A 122 -1.58 4.33 -9.41
CA ILE A 122 -2.65 5.19 -8.94
C ILE A 122 -3.30 4.57 -7.71
N ASP A 123 -3.60 5.40 -6.73
CA ASP A 123 -4.27 4.99 -5.51
C ASP A 123 -4.97 6.18 -4.85
N ALA A 124 -5.91 5.88 -3.96
CA ALA A 124 -6.70 6.85 -3.22
C ALA A 124 -6.53 6.69 -1.71
N THR A 125 -6.59 7.80 -1.00
CA THR A 125 -6.70 7.80 0.46
C THR A 125 -7.71 8.83 0.92
N ILE A 126 -8.44 8.52 1.99
CA ILE A 126 -9.24 9.53 2.70
C ILE A 126 -8.28 10.26 3.64
N ALA A 127 -8.10 11.56 3.41
CA ALA A 127 -7.21 12.35 4.24
C ALA A 127 -7.72 12.44 5.68
N ASP A 128 -6.80 12.40 6.65
CA ASP A 128 -7.14 12.48 8.09
C ASP A 128 -7.35 13.93 8.53
N ILE A 129 -8.25 14.64 7.84
CA ILE A 129 -8.58 16.02 8.13
C ILE A 129 -10.03 16.30 7.75
N TYR A 130 -10.74 17.11 8.55
CA TYR A 130 -12.05 17.65 8.22
C TYR A 130 -11.92 19.03 7.58
N LEU A 131 -12.69 19.27 6.51
CA LEU A 131 -12.73 20.53 5.79
C LEU A 131 -14.07 21.22 5.94
N VAL A 132 -14.07 22.54 5.77
CA VAL A 132 -15.24 23.40 5.77
C VAL A 132 -15.65 23.83 4.36
N SER A 133 -16.87 24.32 4.23
CA SER A 133 -17.39 24.86 2.98
C SER A 133 -16.68 26.14 2.57
N GLU A 134 -16.45 26.32 1.28
CA GLU A 134 -15.92 27.57 0.69
C GLU A 134 -16.90 28.74 0.82
N HIS A 135 -18.21 28.44 0.80
CA HIS A 135 -19.26 29.46 0.88
C HIS A 135 -19.55 29.90 2.33
N ASP A 136 -19.43 28.96 3.25
CA ASP A 136 -19.67 29.21 4.67
C ASP A 136 -18.77 28.31 5.52
N ARG A 137 -17.74 28.91 6.10
CA ARG A 137 -16.74 28.19 6.92
C ARG A 137 -17.32 27.64 8.25
N SER A 138 -18.54 27.97 8.61
CA SER A 138 -19.23 27.33 9.74
C SER A 138 -19.77 25.95 9.41
N LEU A 139 -19.88 25.62 8.12
CA LEU A 139 -20.39 24.34 7.62
C LEU A 139 -19.26 23.36 7.37
N ILE A 140 -19.26 22.26 8.11
CA ILE A 140 -18.31 21.16 7.93
C ILE A 140 -18.80 20.31 6.75
N VAL A 141 -17.96 20.17 5.72
CA VAL A 141 -18.27 19.35 4.54
C VAL A 141 -17.90 17.89 4.76
N GLY A 142 -16.71 17.62 5.29
CA GLY A 142 -16.26 16.27 5.53
C GLY A 142 -14.75 16.08 5.35
N ARG A 143 -14.35 14.82 5.15
CA ARG A 143 -12.96 14.44 4.88
C ARG A 143 -12.76 14.28 3.38
N PRO A 144 -11.75 14.93 2.79
CA PRO A 144 -11.49 14.81 1.35
C PRO A 144 -10.82 13.48 1.02
N VAL A 145 -11.06 13.03 -0.21
CA VAL A 145 -10.33 11.94 -0.84
C VAL A 145 -9.21 12.53 -1.68
N VAL A 146 -8.02 11.99 -1.55
CA VAL A 146 -6.82 12.39 -2.30
C VAL A 146 -6.39 11.22 -3.19
N TYR A 147 -6.36 11.45 -4.49
CA TYR A 147 -5.76 10.55 -5.46
C TYR A 147 -4.37 11.02 -5.83
N MET A 148 -3.43 10.07 -5.92
CA MET A 148 -2.08 10.31 -6.40
C MET A 148 -1.74 9.35 -7.51
N VAL A 149 -1.07 9.88 -8.53
CA VAL A 149 -0.47 9.11 -9.62
C VAL A 149 1.04 9.27 -9.51
N ILE A 150 1.75 8.17 -9.36
CA ILE A 150 3.21 8.16 -9.15
C ILE A 150 3.88 7.31 -10.22
N ASP A 151 4.91 7.86 -10.84
CA ASP A 151 5.79 7.12 -11.75
C ASP A 151 6.67 6.13 -10.98
N VAL A 152 6.64 4.86 -11.38
CA VAL A 152 7.35 3.79 -10.68
C VAL A 152 8.87 3.91 -10.83
N PHE A 153 9.38 4.42 -11.95
CA PHE A 153 10.80 4.59 -12.18
C PHE A 153 11.37 5.71 -11.30
N SER A 154 10.89 6.91 -11.46
CA SER A 154 11.46 8.11 -10.81
C SER A 154 10.93 8.37 -9.41
N ARG A 155 9.83 7.74 -9.01
CA ARG A 155 9.05 8.05 -7.79
C ARG A 155 8.41 9.44 -7.81
N MET A 156 8.41 10.09 -8.95
CA MET A 156 7.82 11.41 -9.14
C MET A 156 6.29 11.31 -9.07
N VAL A 157 5.67 12.23 -8.34
CA VAL A 157 4.21 12.40 -8.43
C VAL A 157 3.92 13.08 -9.75
N VAL A 158 3.19 12.40 -10.61
CA VAL A 158 2.92 12.83 -11.99
C VAL A 158 1.52 13.39 -12.17
N GLY A 159 0.59 13.06 -11.25
CA GLY A 159 -0.77 13.56 -11.26
C GLY A 159 -1.44 13.45 -9.92
N MET A 160 -2.50 14.23 -9.72
CA MET A 160 -3.28 14.24 -8.49
C MET A 160 -4.74 14.64 -8.73
N TYR A 161 -5.58 14.32 -7.76
CA TYR A 161 -6.92 14.86 -7.61
C TYR A 161 -7.29 14.93 -6.13
N VAL A 162 -7.99 15.98 -5.72
CA VAL A 162 -8.55 16.14 -4.37
C VAL A 162 -10.03 16.50 -4.51
N GLY A 163 -10.90 15.76 -3.84
CA GLY A 163 -12.34 15.98 -3.88
C GLY A 163 -13.05 15.33 -2.70
N PHE A 164 -14.38 15.50 -2.64
CA PHE A 164 -15.23 14.90 -1.60
C PHE A 164 -15.93 13.62 -2.08
N GLU A 165 -15.88 13.32 -3.36
CA GLU A 165 -16.43 12.10 -3.94
C GLU A 165 -15.68 10.90 -3.39
N GLY A 166 -16.43 9.86 -3.02
CA GLY A 166 -15.83 8.61 -2.58
C GLY A 166 -14.88 8.02 -3.63
N PRO A 167 -13.97 7.13 -3.24
CA PRO A 167 -13.09 6.45 -4.17
C PRO A 167 -13.90 5.83 -5.32
N SER A 168 -13.64 6.29 -6.53
CA SER A 168 -14.42 5.93 -7.72
C SER A 168 -13.57 5.96 -8.99
N TRP A 169 -14.05 5.28 -10.04
CA TRP A 169 -13.49 5.37 -11.37
C TRP A 169 -13.31 6.83 -11.85
N VAL A 170 -14.33 7.66 -11.66
CA VAL A 170 -14.30 9.05 -12.14
C VAL A 170 -13.18 9.84 -11.50
N SER A 171 -13.07 9.77 -10.19
CA SER A 171 -12.02 10.50 -9.44
C SER A 171 -10.61 10.01 -9.81
N ALA A 172 -10.44 8.69 -10.01
CA ALA A 172 -9.19 8.10 -10.50
C ALA A 172 -8.84 8.62 -11.91
N MET A 173 -9.84 8.76 -12.78
CA MET A 173 -9.64 9.26 -14.14
C MET A 173 -9.30 10.74 -14.17
N VAL A 174 -9.86 11.55 -13.29
CA VAL A 174 -9.48 12.97 -13.15
C VAL A 174 -8.02 13.08 -12.71
N ALA A 175 -7.59 12.26 -11.76
CA ALA A 175 -6.17 12.23 -11.35
C ALA A 175 -5.24 11.78 -12.50
N LEU A 176 -5.68 10.82 -13.32
CA LEU A 176 -4.92 10.37 -14.49
C LEU A 176 -4.92 11.45 -15.58
N ALA A 177 -6.04 12.14 -15.84
CA ALA A 177 -6.09 13.26 -16.78
C ALA A 177 -5.13 14.40 -16.36
N ASN A 178 -4.97 14.61 -15.06
CA ASN A 178 -4.00 15.59 -14.56
C ASN A 178 -2.55 15.27 -14.99
N THR A 179 -2.19 14.01 -15.34
CA THR A 179 -0.83 13.68 -15.80
C THR A 179 -0.48 14.33 -17.15
N VAL A 180 -1.46 14.67 -17.97
CA VAL A 180 -1.27 15.34 -19.26
C VAL A 180 -1.52 16.84 -19.20
N ALA A 181 -2.16 17.33 -18.15
CA ALA A 181 -2.47 18.73 -17.94
C ALA A 181 -1.21 19.58 -17.79
N ASP A 182 -1.30 20.82 -18.22
CA ASP A 182 -0.28 21.83 -17.95
C ASP A 182 -0.19 22.11 -16.45
N LYS A 183 0.95 21.80 -15.84
CA LYS A 183 1.12 21.91 -14.40
C LYS A 183 1.21 23.34 -13.90
N VAL A 184 1.71 24.27 -14.72
CA VAL A 184 1.78 25.69 -14.38
C VAL A 184 0.37 26.25 -14.29
N GLU A 185 -0.47 25.96 -15.30
CA GLU A 185 -1.86 26.39 -15.31
C GLU A 185 -2.69 25.72 -14.20
N TYR A 186 -2.48 24.42 -13.98
CA TYR A 186 -3.13 23.69 -12.90
C TYR A 186 -2.80 24.27 -11.51
N CYS A 187 -1.53 24.54 -11.23
CA CYS A 187 -1.10 25.11 -9.96
C CYS A 187 -1.62 26.54 -9.74
N ARG A 188 -1.69 27.34 -10.83
CA ARG A 188 -2.22 28.71 -10.77
C ARG A 188 -3.68 28.75 -10.32
N GLN A 189 -4.51 27.75 -10.66
CA GLN A 189 -5.89 27.64 -10.20
C GLN A 189 -5.99 27.60 -8.67
N TYR A 190 -4.94 27.12 -8.01
CA TYR A 190 -4.83 27.04 -6.54
C TYR A 190 -3.88 28.10 -5.98
N SER A 191 -3.61 29.20 -6.70
CA SER A 191 -2.73 30.27 -6.26
C SER A 191 -1.30 29.82 -5.92
N VAL A 192 -0.80 28.78 -6.60
CA VAL A 192 0.57 28.31 -6.49
C VAL A 192 1.29 28.64 -7.80
N GLU A 193 2.29 29.50 -7.72
CA GLU A 193 3.14 29.85 -8.86
C GLU A 193 4.33 28.89 -8.92
N ILE A 194 4.55 28.29 -10.09
CA ILE A 194 5.67 27.36 -10.36
C ILE A 194 6.25 27.64 -11.75
N ASP A 195 7.50 27.24 -11.93
CA ASP A 195 8.09 27.12 -13.26
C ASP A 195 7.79 25.74 -13.87
N ALA A 196 7.77 25.64 -15.19
CA ALA A 196 7.52 24.37 -15.89
C ALA A 196 8.55 23.28 -15.53
N SER A 197 9.74 23.66 -15.07
CA SER A 197 10.78 22.75 -14.58
C SER A 197 10.51 22.16 -13.21
N ASP A 198 9.63 22.77 -12.39
CA ASP A 198 9.33 22.31 -11.05
C ASP A 198 8.43 21.06 -11.06
N TRP A 199 7.61 20.94 -12.12
CA TRP A 199 6.78 19.76 -12.32
C TRP A 199 6.70 19.37 -13.81
N PRO A 200 7.80 18.88 -14.42
CA PRO A 200 7.96 18.73 -15.87
C PRO A 200 7.26 17.51 -16.44
N VAL A 201 6.08 17.16 -15.93
CA VAL A 201 5.32 15.99 -16.35
C VAL A 201 4.22 16.37 -17.30
N LYS A 202 4.24 15.76 -18.51
CA LYS A 202 3.16 15.91 -19.49
C LYS A 202 3.08 14.62 -20.33
N GLY A 203 2.25 13.68 -19.92
CA GLY A 203 2.04 12.47 -20.71
C GLY A 203 1.45 11.28 -19.94
N LEU A 204 0.89 10.35 -20.73
CA LEU A 204 0.34 9.10 -20.26
C LEU A 204 1.41 7.99 -20.21
N PRO A 205 1.29 7.00 -19.33
CA PRO A 205 2.22 5.88 -19.25
C PRO A 205 1.88 4.76 -20.25
N ASP A 206 2.78 3.78 -20.38
CA ASP A 206 2.46 2.51 -21.04
C ASP A 206 1.49 1.67 -20.19
N VAL A 207 1.66 1.70 -18.85
CA VAL A 207 0.90 0.87 -17.91
C VAL A 207 0.42 1.71 -16.74
N VAL A 208 -0.85 1.56 -16.37
CA VAL A 208 -1.42 2.06 -15.11
C VAL A 208 -1.71 0.88 -14.21
N LEU A 209 -1.12 0.86 -13.01
CA LEU A 209 -1.42 -0.11 -11.96
C LEU A 209 -2.40 0.51 -10.96
N ALA A 210 -3.57 -0.11 -10.81
CA ALA A 210 -4.64 0.36 -9.93
C ALA A 210 -5.26 -0.79 -9.11
N ASP A 211 -6.16 -0.48 -8.18
CA ASP A 211 -6.91 -1.52 -7.46
C ASP A 211 -8.04 -2.11 -8.30
N LYS A 212 -8.33 -3.41 -8.05
CA LYS A 212 -9.37 -4.17 -8.75
C LYS A 212 -10.77 -3.52 -8.71
N GLY A 213 -11.06 -2.72 -7.68
CA GLY A 213 -12.36 -2.08 -7.51
C GLY A 213 -12.54 -0.79 -8.32
N GLU A 214 -11.45 -0.11 -8.63
CA GLU A 214 -11.48 1.25 -9.19
C GLU A 214 -11.46 1.26 -10.72
N LEU A 215 -10.77 0.32 -11.35
CA LEU A 215 -10.56 0.30 -12.79
C LEU A 215 -11.15 -0.97 -13.45
N ASN A 216 -12.44 -1.17 -13.34
CA ASN A 216 -13.16 -2.27 -14.01
C ASN A 216 -14.28 -1.73 -14.92
N GLY A 217 -14.41 -2.31 -16.11
CA GLY A 217 -15.56 -2.09 -17.01
C GLY A 217 -15.19 -1.66 -18.44
N THR A 218 -16.19 -1.51 -19.26
CA THR A 218 -16.09 -1.16 -20.70
C THR A 218 -15.38 0.18 -20.95
N LYS A 219 -15.44 1.11 -19.98
CA LYS A 219 -14.78 2.42 -20.06
C LYS A 219 -13.24 2.30 -20.02
N VAL A 220 -12.72 1.33 -19.28
CA VAL A 220 -11.29 1.00 -19.21
C VAL A 220 -10.77 0.53 -20.57
N GLU A 221 -11.55 -0.30 -21.23
CA GLU A 221 -11.22 -0.84 -22.55
C GLU A 221 -11.18 0.26 -23.60
N ALA A 222 -12.14 1.17 -23.58
CA ALA A 222 -12.19 2.32 -24.49
C ALA A 222 -10.96 3.24 -24.32
N PHE A 223 -10.59 3.57 -23.08
CA PHE A 223 -9.39 4.35 -22.78
C PHE A 223 -8.12 3.63 -23.21
N SER A 224 -8.02 2.34 -22.89
CA SER A 224 -6.89 1.50 -23.29
C SER A 224 -6.71 1.46 -24.81
N GLN A 225 -7.81 1.33 -25.55
CA GLN A 225 -7.79 1.34 -27.02
C GLN A 225 -7.45 2.71 -27.61
N ALA A 226 -8.02 3.79 -27.05
CA ALA A 226 -7.82 5.14 -27.56
C ALA A 226 -6.37 5.62 -27.43
N PHE A 227 -5.72 5.30 -26.31
CA PHE A 227 -4.37 5.82 -25.99
C PHE A 227 -3.31 4.73 -25.95
N GLY A 228 -3.64 3.48 -26.16
CA GLY A 228 -2.72 2.34 -26.07
C GLY A 228 -2.14 2.11 -24.66
N VAL A 229 -2.78 2.65 -23.63
CA VAL A 229 -2.38 2.48 -22.23
C VAL A 229 -2.93 1.15 -21.70
N ARG A 230 -2.07 0.30 -21.15
CA ARG A 230 -2.50 -0.94 -20.52
C ARG A 230 -2.88 -0.67 -19.08
N ILE A 231 -3.99 -1.24 -18.63
CA ILE A 231 -4.43 -1.16 -17.25
C ILE A 231 -4.21 -2.51 -16.59
N GLU A 232 -3.41 -2.52 -15.53
CA GLU A 232 -3.13 -3.69 -14.71
C GLU A 232 -3.78 -3.51 -13.34
N ASN A 233 -4.50 -4.54 -12.91
CA ASN A 233 -5.07 -4.55 -11.57
C ASN A 233 -4.08 -5.19 -10.58
N ALA A 234 -3.81 -4.51 -9.49
CA ALA A 234 -3.02 -5.09 -8.40
C ALA A 234 -3.70 -6.37 -7.88
N PRO A 235 -2.96 -7.46 -7.66
CA PRO A 235 -3.52 -8.65 -7.04
C PRO A 235 -4.10 -8.30 -5.67
N ALA A 236 -5.30 -8.84 -5.39
CA ALA A 236 -5.97 -8.59 -4.12
C ALA A 236 -5.06 -8.93 -2.93
N ARG A 237 -5.03 -8.07 -1.92
CA ARG A 237 -4.23 -8.22 -0.68
C ARG A 237 -2.70 -8.25 -0.89
N ARG A 238 -2.21 -7.70 -2.00
CA ARG A 238 -0.79 -7.56 -2.28
C ARG A 238 -0.37 -6.08 -2.23
N GLY A 239 -0.25 -5.53 -1.02
CA GLY A 239 0.23 -4.17 -0.78
C GLY A 239 1.67 -3.93 -1.28
N ASP A 240 2.48 -5.00 -1.44
CA ASP A 240 3.81 -4.91 -2.04
C ASP A 240 3.78 -4.36 -3.49
N ALA A 241 2.73 -4.64 -4.24
CA ALA A 241 2.57 -4.14 -5.61
C ALA A 241 2.34 -2.61 -5.68
N LYS A 242 1.73 -2.01 -4.65
CA LYS A 242 1.43 -0.57 -4.54
C LYS A 242 2.25 0.15 -3.46
N GLY A 243 3.25 -0.49 -2.89
CA GLY A 243 4.02 0.04 -1.76
C GLY A 243 4.66 1.42 -1.98
N ILE A 244 4.76 1.88 -3.23
CA ILE A 244 5.30 3.22 -3.57
C ILE A 244 4.28 4.29 -3.21
N VAL A 245 3.06 4.19 -3.76
CA VAL A 245 2.01 5.19 -3.57
C VAL A 245 1.47 5.16 -2.14
N GLU A 246 1.33 3.97 -1.52
CA GLU A 246 0.93 3.83 -0.11
C GLU A 246 1.93 4.52 0.84
N ARG A 247 3.24 4.33 0.60
CA ARG A 247 4.29 5.00 1.39
C ARG A 247 4.23 6.51 1.21
N TYR A 248 3.96 6.97 0.00
CA TYR A 248 3.86 8.40 -0.28
C TYR A 248 2.68 9.04 0.45
N PHE A 249 1.51 8.40 0.49
CA PHE A 249 0.38 8.88 1.27
C PHE A 249 0.71 9.07 2.76
N ARG A 250 1.43 8.14 3.35
CA ARG A 250 1.91 8.29 4.72
C ARG A 250 2.78 9.53 4.88
N THR A 251 3.74 9.72 3.98
CA THR A 251 4.65 10.88 3.99
C THR A 251 3.88 12.19 3.84
N VAL A 252 2.87 12.25 2.97
CA VAL A 252 2.04 13.46 2.78
C VAL A 252 1.25 13.75 4.05
N GLN A 253 0.60 12.74 4.64
CA GLN A 253 -0.17 12.92 5.88
C GLN A 253 0.73 13.37 7.04
N GLU A 254 1.88 12.78 7.23
CA GLU A 254 2.85 13.18 8.28
C GLU A 254 3.32 14.63 8.13
N ARG A 255 3.31 15.18 6.92
CA ARG A 255 3.77 16.55 6.65
C ARG A 255 2.74 17.60 6.95
N PHE A 256 1.46 17.41 6.61
CA PHE A 256 0.45 18.44 6.85
C PHE A 256 -0.16 18.37 8.26
N LYS A 257 -0.22 17.17 8.86
CA LYS A 257 -0.83 16.97 10.19
C LYS A 257 -0.35 17.96 11.27
N PRO A 258 0.94 18.25 11.41
CA PRO A 258 1.40 19.17 12.46
C PRO A 258 0.98 20.64 12.28
N TYR A 259 0.55 21.03 11.08
CA TYR A 259 0.31 22.43 10.71
C TYR A 259 -1.15 22.71 10.40
N ALA A 260 -2.00 21.70 10.28
CA ALA A 260 -3.39 21.84 9.89
C ALA A 260 -4.33 21.63 11.09
N SER A 261 -5.33 22.50 11.27
CA SER A 261 -6.41 22.31 12.22
C SER A 261 -7.44 21.32 11.67
N GLY A 262 -8.18 20.63 12.56
CA GLY A 262 -9.19 19.63 12.15
C GLY A 262 -8.61 18.28 11.76
N VAL A 263 -7.33 18.03 12.05
CA VAL A 263 -6.65 16.75 11.81
C VAL A 263 -7.07 15.70 12.80
N VAL A 264 -7.39 14.53 12.31
CA VAL A 264 -7.74 13.35 13.12
C VAL A 264 -6.45 12.65 13.55
N GLU A 265 -6.01 12.86 14.78
CA GLU A 265 -4.78 12.28 15.30
C GLU A 265 -4.95 10.84 15.80
N ASP A 266 -6.12 10.51 16.35
CA ASP A 266 -6.39 9.20 16.92
C ASP A 266 -7.72 8.62 16.42
N THR A 267 -7.64 7.43 15.79
CA THR A 267 -8.82 6.66 15.39
C THR A 267 -9.56 6.08 16.60
N THR A 268 -8.98 6.09 17.80
CA THR A 268 -9.60 5.65 19.06
C THR A 268 -10.48 6.73 19.71
N SER A 269 -10.53 7.95 19.17
CA SER A 269 -11.37 9.06 19.64
C SER A 269 -12.88 8.80 19.61
N ARG A 270 -13.31 7.65 19.05
CA ARG A 270 -14.69 7.12 19.20
C ARG A 270 -15.05 6.70 20.64
N LYS A 271 -14.12 6.76 21.59
CA LYS A 271 -14.45 6.60 23.01
C LYS A 271 -15.36 7.75 23.47
N ARG A 272 -16.42 7.42 24.22
CA ARG A 272 -17.30 8.41 24.85
C ARG A 272 -16.47 9.48 25.57
N GLY A 273 -16.60 10.75 25.15
CA GLY A 273 -15.86 11.89 25.72
C GLY A 273 -14.53 12.22 25.00
N GLY A 274 -14.22 11.62 23.85
CA GLY A 274 -13.07 12.00 23.03
C GLY A 274 -13.28 13.37 22.34
N HIS A 275 -12.16 13.98 21.92
CA HIS A 275 -12.19 15.26 21.19
C HIS A 275 -12.89 15.12 19.83
N ASP A 276 -13.76 16.07 19.51
CA ASP A 276 -14.43 16.11 18.20
C ASP A 276 -13.62 16.97 17.22
N TYR A 277 -12.72 16.35 16.48
CA TYR A 277 -11.85 17.03 15.51
C TYR A 277 -12.60 17.78 14.40
N ARG A 278 -13.90 17.54 14.23
CA ARG A 278 -14.73 18.28 13.28
C ARG A 278 -14.87 19.74 13.66
N LEU A 279 -14.88 20.03 14.96
CA LEU A 279 -15.01 21.39 15.48
C LEU A 279 -13.77 22.26 15.26
N ASP A 280 -12.62 21.62 14.99
CA ASP A 280 -11.38 22.33 14.70
C ASP A 280 -11.18 22.54 13.19
N ALA A 281 -12.09 22.07 12.35
CA ALA A 281 -12.00 22.21 10.91
C ALA A 281 -12.01 23.70 10.51
N SER A 282 -11.05 24.11 9.69
CA SER A 282 -10.90 25.51 9.27
C SER A 282 -10.52 25.67 7.80
N LEU A 283 -9.92 24.65 7.18
CA LEU A 283 -9.47 24.71 5.81
C LEU A 283 -10.60 24.35 4.82
N THR A 284 -10.64 25.05 3.70
CA THR A 284 -11.49 24.73 2.55
C THR A 284 -10.79 23.74 1.62
N LEU A 285 -11.51 23.21 0.64
CA LEU A 285 -10.95 22.26 -0.35
C LEU A 285 -9.81 22.87 -1.19
N PRO A 286 -9.91 24.11 -1.73
CA PRO A 286 -8.80 24.74 -2.43
C PRO A 286 -7.57 24.98 -1.56
N GLU A 287 -7.75 25.42 -0.32
CA GLU A 287 -6.64 25.64 0.62
C GLU A 287 -5.94 24.32 0.96
N PHE A 288 -6.70 23.25 1.19
CA PHE A 288 -6.12 21.92 1.38
C PHE A 288 -5.41 21.41 0.14
N THR A 289 -5.98 21.63 -1.06
CA THR A 289 -5.36 21.26 -2.33
C THR A 289 -4.02 21.99 -2.52
N GLN A 290 -3.96 23.26 -2.16
CA GLN A 290 -2.71 24.06 -2.17
C GLN A 290 -1.62 23.44 -1.29
N ILE A 291 -1.98 22.97 -0.09
CA ILE A 291 -1.06 22.26 0.82
C ILE A 291 -0.55 20.96 0.18
N ILE A 292 -1.44 20.20 -0.45
CA ILE A 292 -1.06 18.96 -1.15
C ILE A 292 -0.12 19.25 -2.32
N ILE A 293 -0.38 20.28 -3.13
CA ILE A 293 0.50 20.71 -4.21
C ILE A 293 1.88 21.07 -3.67
N ALA A 294 1.96 21.87 -2.61
CA ALA A 294 3.23 22.22 -1.98
C ALA A 294 4.01 20.97 -1.49
N GLY A 295 3.30 20.01 -0.93
CA GLY A 295 3.87 18.72 -0.54
C GLY A 295 4.41 17.91 -1.73
N ILE A 296 3.72 17.91 -2.87
CA ILE A 296 4.16 17.27 -4.11
C ILE A 296 5.40 17.96 -4.66
N LEU A 297 5.41 19.30 -4.76
CA LEU A 297 6.55 20.05 -5.25
C LEU A 297 7.80 19.81 -4.38
N TYR A 298 7.63 19.80 -3.07
CA TYR A 298 8.73 19.45 -2.17
C TYR A 298 9.24 18.02 -2.40
N HIS A 299 8.35 17.04 -2.54
CA HIS A 299 8.74 15.65 -2.80
C HIS A 299 9.48 15.53 -4.13
N ASN A 300 8.93 16.11 -5.17
CA ASN A 300 9.48 16.00 -6.51
C ASN A 300 10.86 16.64 -6.63
N ASN A 301 11.08 17.78 -5.96
CA ASN A 301 12.28 18.61 -6.19
C ASN A 301 13.34 18.53 -5.09
N PHE A 302 12.97 18.15 -3.86
CA PHE A 302 13.89 18.25 -2.72
C PHE A 302 14.03 16.96 -1.91
N HIS A 303 13.07 16.01 -2.01
CA HIS A 303 13.12 14.80 -1.24
C HIS A 303 14.11 13.78 -1.81
N THR A 304 15.15 13.45 -1.03
CA THR A 304 16.09 12.39 -1.41
C THR A 304 15.56 11.01 -1.01
N LEU A 305 15.46 10.11 -1.97
CA LEU A 305 15.00 8.74 -1.76
C LEU A 305 16.10 7.91 -1.08
N SER A 306 15.89 7.51 0.17
CA SER A 306 16.88 6.77 0.99
C SER A 306 17.16 5.35 0.48
N LYS A 307 16.21 4.74 -0.23
CA LYS A 307 16.31 3.38 -0.78
C LYS A 307 15.82 3.40 -2.23
N TYR A 308 16.69 3.77 -3.13
CA TYR A 308 16.42 3.74 -4.57
C TYR A 308 17.37 2.77 -5.25
N ASP A 309 16.80 1.76 -5.93
CA ASP A 309 17.58 0.80 -6.69
C ASP A 309 17.96 1.41 -8.05
N ARG A 310 19.23 1.68 -8.23
CA ARG A 310 19.75 2.26 -9.48
C ARG A 310 19.76 1.24 -10.60
N THR A 311 19.34 1.67 -11.77
CA THR A 311 19.42 0.84 -12.98
C THR A 311 20.85 0.84 -13.54
N SER A 312 21.17 -0.20 -14.32
CA SER A 312 22.46 -0.26 -15.03
C SER A 312 22.62 0.96 -15.94
N GLY A 313 23.79 1.58 -15.89
CA GLY A 313 24.09 2.80 -16.65
C GLY A 313 23.73 4.13 -15.97
N MET A 314 23.04 4.10 -14.81
CA MET A 314 22.79 5.32 -14.04
C MET A 314 24.05 5.76 -13.29
N PRO A 315 24.47 7.05 -13.40
CA PRO A 315 25.61 7.57 -12.67
C PRO A 315 25.46 7.39 -11.15
N GLY A 316 26.54 6.99 -10.48
CA GLY A 316 26.53 6.77 -9.03
C GLY A 316 26.33 8.05 -8.21
N ASP A 317 26.72 9.18 -8.75
CA ASP A 317 26.64 10.52 -8.17
C ASP A 317 25.31 11.24 -8.47
N LEU A 318 24.45 10.71 -9.35
CA LEU A 318 23.13 11.29 -9.61
C LEU A 318 22.31 11.31 -8.31
N PRO A 319 21.86 12.47 -7.83
CA PRO A 319 21.02 12.53 -6.65
C PRO A 319 19.71 11.72 -6.85
N ALA A 320 19.34 10.90 -5.86
CA ALA A 320 18.09 10.14 -5.91
C ALA A 320 16.90 11.04 -5.54
N ILE A 321 16.72 12.13 -6.30
CA ILE A 321 15.61 13.08 -6.19
C ILE A 321 14.67 12.82 -7.37
N PRO A 322 13.35 12.71 -7.17
CA PRO A 322 12.40 12.30 -8.20
C PRO A 322 12.54 13.08 -9.53
N VAL A 323 12.61 14.40 -9.51
CA VAL A 323 12.76 15.21 -10.74
C VAL A 323 14.09 14.96 -11.46
N MET A 324 15.17 14.71 -10.72
CA MET A 324 16.46 14.41 -11.32
C MET A 324 16.48 13.03 -11.97
N LEU A 325 15.87 12.04 -11.31
CA LEU A 325 15.70 10.69 -11.85
C LEU A 325 14.79 10.70 -13.09
N TRP A 326 13.72 11.49 -13.07
CA TRP A 326 12.81 11.69 -14.20
C TRP A 326 13.54 12.28 -15.40
N ASN A 327 14.22 13.40 -15.21
CA ASN A 327 14.94 14.08 -16.30
C ASN A 327 16.08 13.22 -16.86
N TRP A 328 16.85 12.55 -15.98
CA TRP A 328 17.88 11.63 -16.43
C TRP A 328 17.28 10.48 -17.24
N GLY A 329 16.18 9.90 -16.77
CA GLY A 329 15.52 8.80 -17.45
C GLY A 329 14.97 9.20 -18.82
N LEU A 330 14.37 10.39 -18.96
CA LEU A 330 13.91 10.89 -20.25
C LEU A 330 15.06 11.15 -21.24
N ALA A 331 16.22 11.56 -20.73
CA ALA A 331 17.39 11.86 -21.57
C ALA A 331 18.16 10.60 -22.01
N ASN A 332 18.19 9.56 -21.21
CA ASN A 332 19.10 8.41 -21.39
C ASN A 332 18.40 7.07 -21.68
N LEU A 333 17.10 6.96 -21.39
CA LEU A 333 16.33 5.76 -21.62
C LEU A 333 15.30 5.97 -22.73
N THR A 334 14.94 4.90 -23.43
CA THR A 334 13.85 4.94 -24.40
C THR A 334 12.55 5.29 -23.69
N GLY A 335 12.09 6.53 -23.89
CA GLY A 335 10.87 7.04 -23.27
C GLY A 335 9.65 6.22 -23.68
N ARG A 336 8.80 5.90 -22.69
CA ARG A 336 7.51 5.24 -22.88
C ARG A 336 6.35 6.20 -22.67
N LEU A 337 6.68 7.49 -22.46
CA LEU A 337 5.69 8.53 -22.23
C LEU A 337 4.91 8.81 -23.52
N ARG A 338 3.60 8.70 -23.46
CA ARG A 338 2.69 8.95 -24.59
C ARG A 338 2.15 10.36 -24.51
N THR A 339 2.40 11.13 -25.55
CA THR A 339 1.83 12.47 -25.70
C THR A 339 0.40 12.34 -26.19
N ALA A 340 -0.55 12.97 -25.51
CA ALA A 340 -1.94 13.07 -25.93
C ALA A 340 -2.46 14.48 -25.62
N PRO A 341 -3.35 15.04 -26.47
CA PRO A 341 -4.01 16.32 -26.18
C PRO A 341 -4.86 16.18 -24.90
N GLU A 342 -4.71 17.15 -24.00
CA GLU A 342 -5.41 17.12 -22.70
C GLU A 342 -6.93 16.98 -22.85
N GLU A 343 -7.54 17.74 -23.79
CA GLU A 343 -8.97 17.70 -24.04
C GLU A 343 -9.47 16.30 -24.47
N LEU A 344 -8.70 15.63 -25.36
CA LEU A 344 -9.04 14.29 -25.78
C LEU A 344 -8.96 13.29 -24.64
N VAL A 345 -7.94 13.42 -23.78
CA VAL A 345 -7.80 12.56 -22.60
C VAL A 345 -8.95 12.79 -21.64
N ARG A 346 -9.29 14.05 -21.35
CA ARG A 346 -10.42 14.40 -20.48
C ARG A 346 -11.73 13.86 -21.02
N ILE A 347 -12.04 14.06 -22.29
CA ILE A 347 -13.28 13.56 -22.90
C ILE A 347 -13.37 12.02 -22.78
N ASN A 348 -12.30 11.29 -23.11
CA ASN A 348 -12.30 9.84 -23.06
C ASN A 348 -12.33 9.25 -21.64
N LEU A 349 -11.89 10.00 -20.64
CA LEU A 349 -11.88 9.56 -19.24
C LEU A 349 -13.18 9.92 -18.50
N LEU A 350 -13.93 10.92 -18.97
CA LEU A 350 -15.20 11.31 -18.35
C LEU A 350 -16.27 10.24 -18.56
N PRO A 351 -17.20 10.09 -17.62
CA PRO A 351 -18.36 9.23 -17.80
C PRO A 351 -19.20 9.72 -18.98
N HIS A 352 -19.58 8.81 -19.86
CA HIS A 352 -20.50 9.09 -20.96
C HIS A 352 -21.90 8.61 -20.58
N GLU A 353 -22.89 9.48 -20.80
CA GLU A 353 -24.29 9.15 -20.61
C GLU A 353 -25.09 9.45 -21.87
N SER A 354 -26.14 8.67 -22.10
CA SER A 354 -27.02 8.89 -23.23
C SER A 354 -27.91 10.10 -23.00
N ALA A 355 -27.90 11.04 -23.92
CA ALA A 355 -28.72 12.23 -23.87
C ALA A 355 -29.65 12.29 -25.12
N THR A 356 -30.79 12.94 -24.98
CA THR A 356 -31.69 13.23 -26.11
C THR A 356 -31.51 14.66 -26.53
N VAL A 357 -31.26 14.88 -27.82
CA VAL A 357 -31.18 16.21 -28.41
C VAL A 357 -32.57 16.57 -28.96
N SER A 358 -33.07 17.73 -28.62
CA SER A 358 -34.37 18.29 -29.07
C SER A 358 -34.22 19.78 -29.39
N GLU A 359 -35.26 20.38 -29.95
CA GLU A 359 -35.31 21.84 -30.20
C GLU A 359 -35.17 22.68 -28.91
N LEU A 360 -35.41 22.09 -27.73
CA LEU A 360 -35.26 22.74 -26.44
C LEU A 360 -33.85 22.56 -25.84
N GLY A 361 -32.94 21.91 -26.56
CA GLY A 361 -31.60 21.60 -26.12
C GLY A 361 -31.37 20.13 -25.80
N ILE A 362 -30.27 19.84 -25.11
CA ILE A 362 -29.84 18.49 -24.69
C ILE A 362 -30.56 18.13 -23.40
N ARG A 363 -31.36 17.08 -23.41
CA ARG A 363 -32.03 16.55 -22.21
C ARG A 363 -31.19 15.46 -21.57
N LEU A 364 -30.73 15.72 -20.33
CA LEU A 364 -29.93 14.78 -19.53
C LEU A 364 -30.39 14.87 -18.06
N PHE A 365 -30.59 13.72 -17.39
CA PHE A 365 -31.04 13.61 -15.99
C PHE A 365 -32.28 14.46 -15.64
N GLY A 366 -33.19 14.62 -16.62
CA GLY A 366 -34.41 15.43 -16.42
C GLY A 366 -34.23 16.93 -16.59
N CYS A 367 -33.02 17.42 -16.80
CA CYS A 367 -32.68 18.82 -17.07
C CYS A 367 -32.47 19.05 -18.58
N PHE A 368 -32.68 20.29 -19.02
CA PHE A 368 -32.33 20.76 -20.36
C PHE A 368 -31.08 21.63 -20.28
N TYR A 369 -30.09 21.29 -21.11
CA TYR A 369 -28.85 22.03 -21.29
C TYR A 369 -28.84 22.68 -22.65
N THR A 370 -28.57 23.98 -22.69
CA THR A 370 -28.44 24.75 -23.93
C THR A 370 -27.13 25.48 -23.93
N CYS A 371 -26.51 25.64 -25.11
CA CYS A 371 -25.36 26.53 -25.29
C CYS A 371 -25.64 27.47 -26.46
N GLN A 372 -24.88 28.58 -26.54
CA GLN A 372 -25.09 29.57 -27.60
C GLN A 372 -24.67 29.07 -28.99
N GLU A 373 -23.98 27.94 -29.06
CA GLU A 373 -23.46 27.32 -30.27
C GLU A 373 -24.25 26.09 -30.72
N ALA A 374 -25.31 25.73 -30.02
CA ALA A 374 -26.15 24.54 -30.30
C ALA A 374 -27.48 24.91 -30.97
#